data_02cc91c92e4249c68f769360d8bd098e
#
_entry.id   02cc91c92e4249c68f769360d8bd098e
#
_cell.length_a   1.000
_cell.length_b   1.000
_cell.length_c   1.000
_cell.angle_alpha   90.00
_cell.angle_beta   90.00
_cell.angle_gamma   90.00
#
_symmetry.space_group_name_H-M   'P 1'
#
loop_
_entity.id
_entity.type
_entity.pdbx_description
1 polymer ?
#
loop_
_entity_poly.entity_id
_entity_poly.type
_entity_poly.pdbx_seq_one_letter_code
_entity_poly.pdbx_strand_id
1 'polypeptide(L)'
;VKNYLSLTELNSALALRDLTDPAAGTHAMQLLLADAVSALERLWDIPSETHRLNPLVATADNYDRLGYSPGDVTRDSRYSRHVSPTVMLRSHTSAGIPALLDSLRGEQGLYDRLHVLPGLVYRRDAVDRTHVGAPHQVDLWRLKARGLLGPADLQSMMAAVVEAVLPAADHPGVQWRSTPSTHSYTAAGRQLDVLVTLPDGRNEWLELAECGLVAAPVLRSSGLDPRRWAGLALGMGLDRAVMLRKGIDDIRLLRSENPEIRAQLLDLARYRPVSLMPAVRRDLSLVLADSAEADVELLGDRARGALGTDADVLAALEIKAVTPTAELPPAAVDRLRMDPGDVNVLLRLVLQPLDRTLTDEQANRLRDRVYVALHRGKVQELIAG
;
A
#
# COMPACT_ATOMS: atom_id res chain seq x y z
N VAL A 1 -6.03 15.96 -17.14
CA VAL A 1 -5.45 15.05 -18.16
C VAL A 1 -4.95 13.82 -17.42
N LYS A 2 -5.43 12.60 -17.79
CA LYS A 2 -4.90 11.36 -17.21
C LYS A 2 -3.42 11.21 -17.62
N ASN A 3 -2.51 11.18 -16.66
CA ASN A 3 -1.11 10.85 -16.89
C ASN A 3 -0.97 9.33 -16.99
N TYR A 4 -0.62 8.83 -18.17
CA TYR A 4 -0.29 7.43 -18.39
C TYR A 4 1.20 7.18 -18.05
N LEU A 5 1.49 5.98 -17.56
CA LEU A 5 2.87 5.56 -17.34
C LEU A 5 3.64 5.52 -18.67
N SER A 6 4.87 6.02 -18.66
CA SER A 6 5.82 5.78 -19.74
C SER A 6 6.25 4.30 -19.75
N LEU A 7 6.83 3.83 -20.86
CA LEU A 7 7.40 2.48 -20.95
C LEU A 7 8.48 2.22 -19.89
N THR A 8 9.28 3.22 -19.58
CA THR A 8 10.32 3.11 -18.55
C THR A 8 9.72 2.92 -17.17
N GLU A 9 8.71 3.73 -16.79
CA GLU A 9 8.02 3.61 -15.52
C GLU A 9 7.28 2.27 -15.39
N LEU A 10 6.62 1.83 -16.46
CA LEU A 10 5.94 0.55 -16.49
C LEU A 10 6.93 -0.61 -16.31
N ASN A 11 8.03 -0.63 -17.06
CA ASN A 11 9.04 -1.67 -16.94
C ASN A 11 9.67 -1.68 -15.54
N SER A 12 9.97 -0.52 -14.97
CA SER A 12 10.48 -0.41 -13.60
C SER A 12 9.51 -0.96 -12.58
N ALA A 13 8.21 -0.67 -12.72
CA ALA A 13 7.17 -1.19 -11.84
C ALA A 13 7.05 -2.72 -11.93
N LEU A 14 7.06 -3.27 -13.16
CA LEU A 14 6.94 -4.72 -13.39
C LEU A 14 8.20 -5.51 -13.00
N ALA A 15 9.36 -4.85 -12.92
CA ALA A 15 10.62 -5.46 -12.48
C ALA A 15 10.75 -5.58 -10.96
N LEU A 16 9.82 -4.99 -10.18
CA LEU A 16 9.85 -5.10 -8.72
C LEU A 16 9.68 -6.56 -8.29
N ARG A 17 10.53 -7.00 -7.36
CA ARG A 17 10.44 -8.32 -6.76
C ARG A 17 9.15 -8.44 -5.93
N ASP A 18 8.32 -9.42 -6.25
CA ASP A 18 7.18 -9.80 -5.44
C ASP A 18 7.63 -10.70 -4.27
N LEU A 19 7.63 -10.17 -3.05
CA LEU A 19 8.05 -10.89 -1.85
C LEU A 19 7.07 -11.99 -1.42
N THR A 20 5.86 -12.03 -1.99
CA THR A 20 4.89 -13.10 -1.77
C THR A 20 5.17 -14.32 -2.65
N ASP A 21 5.98 -14.16 -3.71
CA ASP A 21 6.21 -15.23 -4.69
C ASP A 21 7.47 -16.04 -4.34
N PRO A 22 7.34 -17.35 -4.02
CA PRO A 22 8.49 -18.21 -3.77
C PRO A 22 9.45 -18.31 -4.98
N ALA A 23 8.95 -18.16 -6.21
CA ALA A 23 9.80 -18.17 -7.41
C ALA A 23 10.75 -16.95 -7.48
N ALA A 24 10.39 -15.84 -6.82
CA ALA A 24 11.24 -14.65 -6.69
C ALA A 24 12.24 -14.75 -5.51
N GLY A 25 12.31 -15.89 -4.83
CA GLY A 25 13.19 -16.18 -3.70
C GLY A 25 12.50 -16.10 -2.34
N THR A 26 13.09 -16.74 -1.35
CA THR A 26 12.53 -16.91 0.01
C THR A 26 12.39 -15.58 0.75
N HIS A 27 11.27 -15.40 1.48
CA HIS A 27 11.01 -14.23 2.31
C HIS A 27 10.01 -14.55 3.45
N ALA A 28 10.15 -13.90 4.61
CA ALA A 28 9.25 -14.01 5.76
C ALA A 28 7.77 -13.76 5.43
N MET A 29 7.50 -12.93 4.43
CA MET A 29 6.14 -12.63 3.96
C MET A 29 5.40 -13.89 3.46
N GLN A 30 6.11 -14.83 2.84
CA GLN A 30 5.55 -16.11 2.38
C GLN A 30 5.15 -16.98 3.56
N LEU A 31 5.95 -17.00 4.62
CA LEU A 31 5.67 -17.75 5.84
C LEU A 31 4.43 -17.19 6.56
N LEU A 32 4.37 -15.85 6.71
CA LEU A 32 3.22 -15.20 7.32
C LEU A 32 1.93 -15.42 6.52
N LEU A 33 2.01 -15.36 5.19
CA LEU A 33 0.88 -15.66 4.31
C LEU A 33 0.44 -17.13 4.48
N ALA A 34 1.38 -18.06 4.54
CA ALA A 34 1.09 -19.47 4.76
C ALA A 34 0.43 -19.73 6.12
N ASP A 35 0.90 -19.06 7.19
CA ASP A 35 0.30 -19.13 8.53
C ASP A 35 -1.17 -18.66 8.50
N ALA A 36 -1.45 -17.51 7.87
CA ALA A 36 -2.79 -16.96 7.76
C ALA A 36 -3.73 -17.88 6.94
N VAL A 37 -3.26 -18.40 5.81
CA VAL A 37 -4.03 -19.34 4.98
C VAL A 37 -4.32 -20.62 5.74
N SER A 38 -3.30 -21.24 6.35
CA SER A 38 -3.47 -22.48 7.11
C SER A 38 -4.36 -22.33 8.34
N ALA A 39 -4.38 -21.13 8.97
CA ALA A 39 -5.31 -20.85 10.07
C ALA A 39 -6.76 -20.87 9.60
N LEU A 40 -7.04 -20.29 8.43
CA LEU A 40 -8.38 -20.25 7.85
C LEU A 40 -8.82 -21.62 7.28
N GLU A 41 -7.89 -22.38 6.67
CA GLU A 41 -8.15 -23.76 6.24
C GLU A 41 -8.57 -24.64 7.43
N ARG A 42 -7.82 -24.56 8.54
CA ARG A 42 -8.17 -25.29 9.78
C ARG A 42 -9.48 -24.81 10.41
N LEU A 43 -9.73 -23.49 10.41
CA LEU A 43 -10.95 -22.93 11.00
C LEU A 43 -12.23 -23.47 10.33
N TRP A 44 -12.17 -23.68 9.01
CA TRP A 44 -13.36 -24.02 8.23
C TRP A 44 -13.34 -25.44 7.67
N ASP A 45 -12.24 -26.17 7.82
CA ASP A 45 -11.99 -27.49 7.22
C ASP A 45 -12.25 -27.50 5.71
N ILE A 46 -11.68 -26.52 5.00
CA ILE A 46 -11.81 -26.33 3.56
C ILE A 46 -10.45 -26.15 2.89
N PRO A 47 -10.30 -26.53 1.61
CA PRO A 47 -9.07 -26.27 0.87
C PRO A 47 -8.95 -24.80 0.45
N SER A 48 -7.69 -24.34 0.31
CA SER A 48 -7.38 -23.06 -0.33
C SER A 48 -6.90 -23.23 -1.77
N GLU A 49 -7.01 -22.15 -2.54
CA GLU A 49 -6.48 -22.02 -3.89
C GLU A 49 -5.80 -20.65 -4.06
N THR A 50 -4.52 -20.66 -4.41
CA THR A 50 -3.74 -19.43 -4.60
C THR A 50 -3.72 -19.01 -6.06
N HIS A 51 -4.12 -17.76 -6.32
CA HIS A 51 -4.17 -17.14 -7.65
C HIS A 51 -3.11 -16.04 -7.76
N ARG A 52 -2.04 -16.32 -8.51
CA ARG A 52 -1.02 -15.31 -8.83
C ARG A 52 -1.33 -14.70 -10.18
N LEU A 53 -1.85 -13.48 -10.14
CA LEU A 53 -2.40 -12.80 -11.32
C LEU A 53 -1.43 -11.72 -11.83
N ASN A 54 -1.48 -11.49 -13.14
CA ASN A 54 -0.76 -10.37 -13.75
C ASN A 54 -1.19 -9.06 -13.09
N PRO A 55 -0.24 -8.18 -12.71
CA PRO A 55 -0.57 -6.88 -12.13
C PRO A 55 -1.20 -5.89 -13.13
N LEU A 56 -1.09 -6.13 -14.43
CA LEU A 56 -1.82 -5.36 -15.45
C LEU A 56 -3.26 -5.86 -15.53
N VAL A 57 -4.20 -4.98 -15.20
CA VAL A 57 -5.64 -5.30 -15.13
C VAL A 57 -6.46 -4.33 -15.95
N ALA A 58 -7.66 -4.74 -16.35
CA ALA A 58 -8.63 -3.80 -16.88
C ALA A 58 -9.07 -2.82 -15.78
N THR A 59 -9.18 -1.53 -16.12
CA THR A 59 -9.68 -0.51 -15.18
C THR A 59 -11.07 -0.88 -14.64
N ALA A 60 -11.90 -1.54 -15.46
CA ALA A 60 -13.21 -2.02 -15.04
C ALA A 60 -13.12 -3.10 -13.94
N ASP A 61 -12.15 -4.01 -14.01
CA ASP A 61 -11.94 -5.05 -12.99
C ASP A 61 -11.39 -4.47 -11.69
N ASN A 62 -10.57 -3.40 -11.80
CA ASN A 62 -10.05 -2.72 -10.63
C ASN A 62 -11.12 -1.92 -9.88
N TYR A 63 -12.18 -1.44 -10.56
CA TYR A 63 -13.16 -0.54 -9.97
C TYR A 63 -14.61 -0.93 -10.26
N ASP A 64 -15.07 -0.85 -11.51
CA ASP A 64 -16.50 -0.89 -11.86
C ASP A 64 -17.17 -2.20 -11.43
N ARG A 65 -16.52 -3.33 -11.69
CA ARG A 65 -17.02 -4.67 -11.37
C ARG A 65 -16.99 -4.99 -9.87
N LEU A 66 -16.22 -4.22 -9.10
CA LEU A 66 -16.20 -4.27 -7.63
C LEU A 66 -17.15 -3.27 -6.99
N GLY A 67 -17.91 -2.51 -7.80
CA GLY A 67 -18.92 -1.57 -7.31
C GLY A 67 -18.40 -0.20 -6.88
N TYR A 68 -17.16 0.16 -7.23
CA TYR A 68 -16.65 1.51 -6.97
C TYR A 68 -17.36 2.54 -7.83
N SER A 69 -17.84 3.61 -7.21
CA SER A 69 -18.50 4.71 -7.90
C SER A 69 -17.51 5.55 -8.72
N PRO A 70 -17.94 6.17 -9.85
CA PRO A 70 -17.05 7.00 -10.66
C PRO A 70 -16.40 8.17 -9.89
N GLY A 71 -17.04 8.66 -8.82
CA GLY A 71 -16.55 9.74 -7.97
C GLY A 71 -15.72 9.31 -6.76
N ASP A 72 -15.44 8.02 -6.58
CA ASP A 72 -14.65 7.55 -5.46
C ASP A 72 -13.22 8.07 -5.55
N VAL A 73 -12.68 8.56 -4.42
CA VAL A 73 -11.32 9.12 -4.32
C VAL A 73 -10.27 8.11 -4.78
N THR A 74 -10.46 6.83 -4.47
CA THR A 74 -9.59 5.73 -4.89
C THR A 74 -9.46 5.59 -6.41
N ARG A 75 -10.43 6.12 -7.20
CA ARG A 75 -10.40 6.15 -8.66
C ARG A 75 -9.69 7.37 -9.24
N ASP A 76 -9.33 8.34 -8.40
CA ASP A 76 -8.65 9.54 -8.89
C ASP A 76 -7.34 9.13 -9.59
N SER A 77 -7.13 9.72 -10.78
CA SER A 77 -5.93 9.45 -11.58
C SER A 77 -4.64 9.86 -10.87
N ARG A 78 -4.73 10.68 -9.82
CA ARG A 78 -3.59 11.04 -8.96
C ARG A 78 -3.06 9.84 -8.19
N TYR A 79 -3.93 8.93 -7.77
CA TYR A 79 -3.57 7.75 -6.98
C TYR A 79 -3.41 6.48 -7.81
N SER A 80 -3.93 6.47 -9.04
CA SER A 80 -3.96 5.32 -9.94
C SER A 80 -2.82 5.37 -10.96
N ARG A 81 -2.24 4.22 -11.28
CA ARG A 81 -1.16 4.07 -12.27
C ARG A 81 -1.73 3.51 -13.58
N HIS A 82 -2.29 4.39 -14.40
CA HIS A 82 -2.86 4.03 -15.70
C HIS A 82 -1.78 3.80 -16.76
N VAL A 83 -1.93 2.75 -17.58
CA VAL A 83 -1.11 2.44 -18.75
C VAL A 83 -1.81 2.90 -20.03
N SER A 84 -3.14 2.82 -20.06
CA SER A 84 -4.00 3.28 -21.13
C SER A 84 -5.38 3.71 -20.57
N PRO A 85 -6.32 4.18 -21.39
CA PRO A 85 -7.67 4.49 -20.92
C PRO A 85 -8.39 3.34 -20.20
N THR A 86 -8.07 2.10 -20.56
CA THR A 86 -8.77 0.88 -20.11
C THR A 86 -7.90 -0.10 -19.34
N VAL A 87 -6.57 0.15 -19.24
CA VAL A 87 -5.60 -0.73 -18.57
C VAL A 87 -4.80 0.06 -17.56
N MET A 88 -4.57 -0.55 -16.39
CA MET A 88 -3.78 0.03 -15.31
C MET A 88 -2.98 -1.04 -14.57
N LEU A 89 -1.98 -0.65 -13.80
CA LEU A 89 -1.43 -1.47 -12.74
C LEU A 89 -2.45 -1.52 -11.60
N ARG A 90 -2.76 -2.72 -11.09
CA ARG A 90 -3.76 -2.90 -10.03
C ARG A 90 -3.41 -2.10 -8.78
N SER A 91 -4.39 -1.41 -8.20
CA SER A 91 -4.22 -0.65 -6.95
C SER A 91 -4.54 -1.48 -5.70
N HIS A 92 -5.13 -2.65 -5.88
CA HIS A 92 -5.42 -3.66 -4.85
C HIS A 92 -5.52 -5.05 -5.49
N THR A 93 -5.32 -6.09 -4.69
CA THR A 93 -5.37 -7.48 -5.18
C THR A 93 -6.79 -7.95 -5.50
N SER A 94 -7.81 -7.29 -4.95
CA SER A 94 -9.23 -7.53 -5.27
C SER A 94 -9.56 -7.33 -6.76
N ALA A 95 -8.70 -6.63 -7.53
CA ALA A 95 -8.86 -6.51 -8.98
C ALA A 95 -8.88 -7.87 -9.73
N GLY A 96 -8.40 -8.93 -9.09
CA GLY A 96 -8.50 -10.30 -9.60
C GLY A 96 -9.84 -11.01 -9.34
N ILE A 97 -10.64 -10.49 -8.43
CA ILE A 97 -11.90 -11.12 -8.01
C ILE A 97 -12.94 -11.21 -9.12
N PRO A 98 -13.16 -10.20 -9.97
CA PRO A 98 -14.13 -10.31 -11.05
C PRO A 98 -13.88 -11.53 -11.97
N ALA A 99 -12.63 -11.76 -12.35
CA ALA A 99 -12.26 -12.90 -13.19
C ALA A 99 -12.43 -14.23 -12.44
N LEU A 100 -12.09 -14.28 -11.16
CA LEU A 100 -12.33 -15.44 -10.29
C LEU A 100 -13.83 -15.77 -10.21
N LEU A 101 -14.69 -14.80 -9.92
CA LEU A 101 -16.13 -15.02 -9.85
C LEU A 101 -16.72 -15.46 -11.20
N ASP A 102 -16.21 -14.94 -12.32
CA ASP A 102 -16.60 -15.38 -13.65
C ASP A 102 -16.29 -16.86 -13.89
N SER A 103 -15.17 -17.37 -13.38
CA SER A 103 -14.78 -18.77 -13.52
C SER A 103 -15.71 -19.73 -12.78
N LEU A 104 -16.45 -19.24 -11.80
CA LEU A 104 -17.43 -20.03 -11.03
C LEU A 104 -18.81 -20.07 -11.67
N ARG A 105 -19.01 -19.41 -12.83
CA ARG A 105 -20.26 -19.52 -13.59
C ARG A 105 -20.45 -20.97 -14.04
N GLY A 106 -21.61 -21.50 -13.80
CA GLY A 106 -21.94 -22.87 -14.18
C GLY A 106 -21.57 -23.94 -13.15
N GLU A 107 -20.86 -23.58 -12.06
CA GLU A 107 -20.66 -24.49 -10.94
C GLU A 107 -22.00 -24.91 -10.33
N GLN A 108 -22.32 -26.22 -10.39
CA GLN A 108 -23.59 -26.78 -9.97
C GLN A 108 -23.53 -27.56 -8.64
N GLY A 109 -22.33 -27.95 -8.22
CA GLY A 109 -22.07 -28.75 -7.02
C GLY A 109 -22.16 -28.01 -5.70
N LEU A 110 -21.75 -28.70 -4.66
CA LEU A 110 -21.34 -28.09 -3.39
C LEU A 110 -19.98 -27.45 -3.63
N TYR A 111 -19.86 -26.20 -3.18
CA TYR A 111 -18.61 -25.46 -3.31
C TYR A 111 -18.35 -24.72 -1.97
N ASP A 112 -17.16 -24.88 -1.43
CA ASP A 112 -16.68 -24.12 -0.29
C ASP A 112 -15.15 -24.08 -0.36
N ARG A 113 -14.57 -22.93 -0.68
CA ARG A 113 -13.12 -22.75 -0.85
C ARG A 113 -12.66 -21.42 -0.37
N LEU A 114 -11.42 -21.38 0.11
CA LEU A 114 -10.67 -20.17 0.36
C LEU A 114 -9.82 -19.82 -0.87
N HIS A 115 -10.09 -18.67 -1.49
CA HIS A 115 -9.28 -18.12 -2.57
C HIS A 115 -8.30 -17.11 -2.01
N VAL A 116 -7.03 -17.23 -2.39
CA VAL A 116 -5.91 -16.44 -1.92
C VAL A 116 -5.31 -15.69 -3.11
N LEU A 117 -5.40 -14.37 -3.11
CA LEU A 117 -4.90 -13.51 -4.18
C LEU A 117 -3.78 -12.60 -3.64
N PRO A 118 -2.53 -13.07 -3.56
CA PRO A 118 -1.42 -12.26 -3.07
C PRO A 118 -0.75 -11.47 -4.20
N GLY A 119 0.06 -10.48 -3.83
CA GLY A 119 1.04 -9.87 -4.72
C GLY A 119 1.17 -8.36 -4.58
N LEU A 120 2.03 -7.80 -5.41
CA LEU A 120 2.27 -6.37 -5.51
C LEU A 120 1.03 -5.61 -5.97
N VAL A 121 0.79 -4.46 -5.36
CA VAL A 121 -0.16 -3.45 -5.81
C VAL A 121 0.57 -2.12 -6.02
N TYR A 122 0.03 -1.24 -6.85
CA TYR A 122 0.73 -0.06 -7.34
C TYR A 122 -0.16 1.16 -7.17
N ARG A 123 0.19 1.98 -6.21
CA ARG A 123 -0.54 3.23 -5.93
C ARG A 123 0.44 4.32 -5.51
N ARG A 124 -0.03 5.56 -5.52
CA ARG A 124 0.73 6.66 -4.98
C ARG A 124 0.35 6.79 -3.51
N ASP A 125 1.27 6.45 -2.64
CA ASP A 125 1.13 6.58 -1.19
C ASP A 125 2.12 7.61 -0.66
N ALA A 126 1.86 8.13 0.53
CA ALA A 126 2.79 8.98 1.27
C ALA A 126 4.18 8.33 1.41
N VAL A 127 5.20 9.14 1.64
CA VAL A 127 6.56 8.65 1.93
C VAL A 127 6.80 8.77 3.41
N ASP A 128 6.71 7.64 4.10
CA ASP A 128 7.03 7.51 5.51
C ASP A 128 7.51 6.10 5.83
N ARG A 129 7.72 5.82 7.12
CA ARG A 129 8.23 4.54 7.60
C ARG A 129 7.26 3.37 7.44
N THR A 130 5.99 3.64 7.12
CA THR A 130 4.91 2.65 7.04
C THR A 130 4.28 2.52 5.66
N HIS A 131 4.69 3.36 4.69
CA HIS A 131 4.13 3.39 3.34
C HIS A 131 5.19 3.32 2.25
N VAL A 132 4.89 2.55 1.20
CA VAL A 132 5.68 2.43 -0.04
C VAL A 132 4.76 2.49 -1.26
N GLY A 133 5.29 2.95 -2.40
CA GLY A 133 4.50 3.10 -3.63
C GLY A 133 4.09 1.79 -4.32
N ALA A 134 4.63 0.66 -3.90
CA ALA A 134 4.26 -0.67 -4.40
C ALA A 134 4.24 -1.68 -3.24
N PRO A 135 3.25 -1.62 -2.33
CA PRO A 135 3.11 -2.56 -1.23
C PRO A 135 2.62 -3.93 -1.70
N HIS A 136 2.76 -4.94 -0.86
CA HIS A 136 2.17 -6.25 -1.06
C HIS A 136 0.83 -6.32 -0.32
N GLN A 137 -0.15 -6.88 -0.98
CA GLN A 137 -1.46 -7.17 -0.40
C GLN A 137 -1.82 -8.63 -0.62
N VAL A 138 -2.78 -9.10 0.17
CA VAL A 138 -3.51 -10.34 -0.08
C VAL A 138 -4.99 -10.10 0.09
N ASP A 139 -5.77 -10.61 -0.86
CA ASP A 139 -7.20 -10.84 -0.69
C ASP A 139 -7.44 -12.31 -0.32
N LEU A 140 -8.19 -12.53 0.76
CA LEU A 140 -8.62 -13.83 1.27
C LEU A 140 -10.14 -13.90 1.13
N TRP A 141 -10.62 -14.68 0.16
CA TRP A 141 -12.05 -14.79 -0.14
C TRP A 141 -12.53 -16.21 0.07
N ARG A 142 -13.38 -16.44 1.10
CA ARG A 142 -14.14 -17.67 1.18
C ARG A 142 -15.40 -17.56 0.34
N LEU A 143 -15.54 -18.42 -0.65
CA LEU A 143 -16.74 -18.50 -1.50
C LEU A 143 -17.44 -19.84 -1.27
N LYS A 144 -18.75 -19.79 -1.01
CA LYS A 144 -19.55 -20.94 -0.68
C LYS A 144 -20.84 -20.97 -1.50
N ALA A 145 -21.12 -22.12 -2.13
CA ALA A 145 -22.40 -22.39 -2.75
C ALA A 145 -23.28 -23.25 -1.84
N ARG A 146 -24.58 -22.94 -1.76
CA ARG A 146 -25.57 -23.65 -0.96
C ARG A 146 -25.24 -23.63 0.55
N GLY A 147 -25.11 -22.44 1.10
CA GLY A 147 -24.92 -22.24 2.54
C GLY A 147 -24.96 -20.77 2.89
N LEU A 148 -25.15 -20.47 4.15
CA LEU A 148 -25.12 -19.11 4.65
C LEU A 148 -23.76 -18.81 5.30
N LEU A 149 -23.29 -17.59 5.13
CA LEU A 149 -22.18 -17.01 5.86
C LEU A 149 -22.69 -15.70 6.47
N GLY A 150 -22.31 -15.44 7.70
CA GLY A 150 -22.84 -14.30 8.45
C GLY A 150 -21.79 -13.59 9.30
N PRO A 151 -22.24 -12.64 10.13
CA PRO A 151 -21.33 -11.87 10.99
C PRO A 151 -20.48 -12.71 11.95
N ALA A 152 -21.01 -13.85 12.42
CA ALA A 152 -20.25 -14.76 13.30
C ALA A 152 -19.09 -15.43 12.56
N ASP A 153 -19.29 -15.82 11.28
CA ASP A 153 -18.22 -16.39 10.44
C ASP A 153 -17.15 -15.32 10.17
N LEU A 154 -17.56 -14.07 9.93
CA LEU A 154 -16.66 -12.95 9.74
C LEU A 154 -15.84 -12.65 11.00
N GLN A 155 -16.47 -12.69 12.18
CA GLN A 155 -15.79 -12.51 13.47
C GLN A 155 -14.74 -13.62 13.70
N SER A 156 -15.07 -14.86 13.37
CA SER A 156 -14.14 -16.00 13.47
C SER A 156 -12.97 -15.85 12.50
N MET A 157 -13.21 -15.36 11.28
CA MET A 157 -12.19 -15.05 10.30
C MET A 157 -11.19 -14.00 10.83
N MET A 158 -11.71 -12.89 11.38
CA MET A 158 -10.87 -11.83 11.96
C MET A 158 -10.00 -12.36 13.09
N ALA A 159 -10.56 -13.12 14.02
CA ALA A 159 -9.83 -13.69 15.15
C ALA A 159 -8.72 -14.65 14.69
N ALA A 160 -9.00 -15.51 13.72
CA ALA A 160 -8.02 -16.45 13.18
C ALA A 160 -6.86 -15.74 12.45
N VAL A 161 -7.16 -14.66 11.70
CA VAL A 161 -6.13 -13.87 11.02
C VAL A 161 -5.26 -13.12 12.03
N VAL A 162 -5.84 -12.51 13.08
CA VAL A 162 -5.06 -11.85 14.13
C VAL A 162 -4.12 -12.84 14.81
N GLU A 163 -4.62 -14.02 15.22
CA GLU A 163 -3.80 -15.05 15.87
C GLU A 163 -2.69 -15.57 14.95
N ALA A 164 -2.96 -15.68 13.63
CA ALA A 164 -1.93 -16.11 12.68
C ALA A 164 -0.84 -15.04 12.47
N VAL A 165 -1.22 -13.76 12.43
CA VAL A 165 -0.28 -12.64 12.24
C VAL A 165 0.47 -12.33 13.54
N LEU A 166 -0.22 -12.29 14.67
CA LEU A 166 0.28 -11.92 16.00
C LEU A 166 -0.07 -13.00 17.03
N PRO A 167 0.50 -14.21 16.92
CA PRO A 167 0.16 -15.30 17.84
C PRO A 167 0.47 -14.91 19.28
N ALA A 168 -0.44 -15.26 20.19
CA ALA A 168 -0.33 -14.93 21.61
C ALA A 168 0.96 -15.45 22.26
N ALA A 169 1.54 -16.51 21.71
CA ALA A 169 2.83 -17.05 22.18
C ALA A 169 4.00 -16.08 22.00
N ASP A 170 4.03 -15.33 20.88
CA ASP A 170 5.08 -14.36 20.54
C ASP A 170 4.69 -12.90 20.87
N HIS A 171 3.38 -12.64 20.95
CA HIS A 171 2.79 -11.33 21.18
C HIS A 171 1.78 -11.40 22.35
N PRO A 172 2.24 -11.64 23.59
CA PRO A 172 1.34 -11.79 24.73
C PRO A 172 0.56 -10.49 24.98
N GLY A 173 -0.77 -10.63 25.16
CA GLY A 173 -1.64 -9.50 25.45
C GLY A 173 -1.97 -8.60 24.26
N VAL A 174 -1.78 -9.07 23.02
CA VAL A 174 -2.22 -8.32 21.83
C VAL A 174 -3.69 -7.98 21.94
N GLN A 175 -4.00 -6.72 21.74
CA GLN A 175 -5.39 -6.22 21.72
C GLN A 175 -5.76 -5.90 20.28
N TRP A 176 -6.96 -6.28 19.90
CA TRP A 176 -7.53 -5.94 18.61
C TRP A 176 -8.99 -5.55 18.71
N ARG A 177 -9.46 -4.82 17.75
CA ARG A 177 -10.87 -4.40 17.65
C ARG A 177 -11.32 -4.44 16.20
N SER A 178 -12.64 -4.49 15.99
CA SER A 178 -13.20 -4.23 14.68
C SER A 178 -14.20 -3.10 14.74
N THR A 179 -14.10 -2.15 13.81
CA THR A 179 -14.99 -1.01 13.66
C THR A 179 -15.78 -1.11 12.35
N PRO A 180 -17.01 -0.57 12.25
CA PRO A 180 -17.71 -0.51 10.98
C PRO A 180 -16.90 0.24 9.92
N SER A 181 -16.83 -0.33 8.71
CA SER A 181 -16.19 0.28 7.54
C SER A 181 -17.05 0.04 6.31
N THR A 182 -16.90 0.88 5.28
CA THR A 182 -17.70 0.78 4.06
C THR A 182 -16.77 0.51 2.87
N HIS A 183 -16.98 -0.64 2.22
CA HIS A 183 -16.28 -1.01 1.00
C HIS A 183 -17.30 -1.32 -0.07
N SER A 184 -16.99 -0.96 -1.32
CA SER A 184 -17.93 -1.08 -2.44
C SER A 184 -18.35 -2.53 -2.72
N TYR A 185 -17.46 -3.49 -2.44
CA TYR A 185 -17.68 -4.92 -2.73
C TYR A 185 -18.11 -5.76 -1.52
N THR A 186 -18.29 -5.14 -0.34
CA THR A 186 -18.74 -5.86 0.86
C THR A 186 -20.02 -5.27 1.44
N ALA A 187 -20.77 -6.12 2.15
CA ALA A 187 -21.83 -5.75 3.08
C ALA A 187 -21.36 -6.02 4.50
N ALA A 188 -21.89 -5.27 5.48
CA ALA A 188 -21.46 -5.34 6.88
C ALA A 188 -19.93 -5.23 7.04
N GLY A 189 -19.33 -4.33 6.27
CA GLY A 189 -17.89 -4.12 6.23
C GLY A 189 -17.31 -3.73 7.58
N ARG A 190 -16.12 -4.21 7.87
CA ARG A 190 -15.37 -3.99 9.12
C ARG A 190 -13.94 -3.64 8.80
N GLN A 191 -13.38 -2.71 9.56
CA GLN A 191 -11.94 -2.48 9.66
C GLN A 191 -11.44 -3.22 10.90
N LEU A 192 -10.34 -3.94 10.76
CA LEU A 192 -9.66 -4.70 11.80
C LEU A 192 -8.40 -3.95 12.21
N ASP A 193 -8.38 -3.48 13.46
CA ASP A 193 -7.24 -2.76 14.04
C ASP A 193 -6.58 -3.58 15.14
N VAL A 194 -5.25 -3.43 15.26
CA VAL A 194 -4.46 -3.95 16.39
C VAL A 194 -3.83 -2.80 17.16
N LEU A 195 -3.74 -2.93 18.48
CA LEU A 195 -3.10 -1.93 19.34
C LEU A 195 -1.60 -2.15 19.33
N VAL A 196 -0.85 -1.15 18.92
CA VAL A 196 0.61 -1.16 18.87
C VAL A 196 1.19 -0.10 19.79
N THR A 197 2.36 -0.38 20.37
CA THR A 197 3.12 0.63 21.12
C THR A 197 4.19 1.19 20.21
N LEU A 198 4.11 2.49 19.94
CA LEU A 198 5.08 3.21 19.12
C LEU A 198 6.43 3.37 19.86
N PRO A 199 7.53 3.68 19.13
CA PRO A 199 8.85 3.87 19.73
C PRO A 199 8.91 4.97 20.81
N ASP A 200 8.00 5.95 20.76
CA ASP A 200 7.85 7.01 21.76
C ASP A 200 7.01 6.60 22.99
N GLY A 201 6.58 5.34 23.06
CA GLY A 201 5.79 4.77 24.15
C GLY A 201 4.29 5.03 24.07
N ARG A 202 3.80 5.75 23.06
CA ARG A 202 2.36 5.94 22.83
C ARG A 202 1.73 4.68 22.24
N ASN A 203 0.49 4.41 22.64
CA ASN A 203 -0.31 3.35 22.04
C ASN A 203 -1.16 3.92 20.90
N GLU A 204 -1.18 3.22 19.78
CA GLU A 204 -1.96 3.59 18.60
C GLU A 204 -2.67 2.37 18.02
N TRP A 205 -3.91 2.59 17.52
CA TRP A 205 -4.64 1.58 16.77
C TRP A 205 -4.19 1.60 15.32
N LEU A 206 -3.59 0.51 14.88
CA LEU A 206 -3.09 0.35 13.52
C LEU A 206 -3.99 -0.61 12.75
N GLU A 207 -4.45 -0.18 11.58
CA GLU A 207 -5.22 -1.02 10.67
C GLU A 207 -4.37 -2.20 10.19
N LEU A 208 -4.88 -3.41 10.39
CA LEU A 208 -4.31 -4.67 9.90
C LEU A 208 -4.99 -5.12 8.61
N ALA A 209 -6.32 -5.05 8.57
CA ALA A 209 -7.12 -5.55 7.45
C ALA A 209 -8.49 -4.88 7.36
N GLU A 210 -9.09 -4.96 6.20
CA GLU A 210 -10.49 -4.65 5.95
C GLU A 210 -11.22 -5.91 5.49
N CYS A 211 -12.47 -6.11 5.95
CA CYS A 211 -13.21 -7.32 5.65
C CYS A 211 -14.72 -7.09 5.64
N GLY A 212 -15.47 -8.10 5.16
CA GLY A 212 -16.94 -8.05 5.15
C GLY A 212 -17.57 -9.27 4.48
N LEU A 213 -18.88 -9.29 4.45
CA LEU A 213 -19.63 -10.25 3.64
C LEU A 213 -19.58 -9.79 2.18
N VAL A 214 -19.41 -10.73 1.23
CA VAL A 214 -19.41 -10.39 -0.19
C VAL A 214 -20.76 -9.78 -0.58
N ALA A 215 -20.73 -8.59 -1.19
CA ALA A 215 -21.94 -7.87 -1.55
C ALA A 215 -22.71 -8.55 -2.70
N ALA A 216 -24.01 -8.66 -2.56
CA ALA A 216 -24.88 -9.29 -3.56
C ALA A 216 -24.76 -8.65 -4.97
N PRO A 217 -24.57 -7.33 -5.15
CA PRO A 217 -24.32 -6.75 -6.46
C PRO A 217 -23.06 -7.29 -7.15
N VAL A 218 -21.98 -7.54 -6.40
CA VAL A 218 -20.71 -8.08 -6.95
C VAL A 218 -20.90 -9.52 -7.46
N LEU A 219 -21.62 -10.36 -6.71
CA LEU A 219 -21.98 -11.70 -7.17
C LEU A 219 -22.83 -11.64 -8.45
N ARG A 220 -23.86 -10.77 -8.48
CA ARG A 220 -24.72 -10.62 -9.65
C ARG A 220 -23.99 -10.12 -10.90
N SER A 221 -23.07 -9.15 -10.74
CA SER A 221 -22.29 -8.62 -11.86
C SER A 221 -21.40 -9.67 -12.53
N SER A 222 -21.04 -10.70 -11.78
CA SER A 222 -20.31 -11.87 -12.28
C SER A 222 -21.21 -13.06 -12.65
N GLY A 223 -22.55 -12.87 -12.67
CA GLY A 223 -23.50 -13.92 -13.07
C GLY A 223 -23.76 -15.00 -12.02
N LEU A 224 -23.37 -14.78 -10.76
CA LEU A 224 -23.65 -15.67 -9.64
C LEU A 224 -24.94 -15.26 -8.91
N ASP A 225 -25.85 -16.19 -8.61
CA ASP A 225 -27.07 -15.92 -7.87
C ASP A 225 -26.77 -15.78 -6.36
N PRO A 226 -27.00 -14.58 -5.75
CA PRO A 226 -26.72 -14.37 -4.34
C PRO A 226 -27.61 -15.18 -3.37
N ARG A 227 -28.69 -15.81 -3.87
CA ARG A 227 -29.48 -16.76 -3.08
C ARG A 227 -28.80 -18.12 -2.95
N ARG A 228 -27.89 -18.40 -3.84
CA ARG A 228 -27.12 -19.65 -3.89
C ARG A 228 -25.69 -19.45 -3.37
N TRP A 229 -25.08 -18.31 -3.65
CA TRP A 229 -23.69 -18.00 -3.33
C TRP A 229 -23.61 -17.03 -2.15
N ALA A 230 -22.73 -17.34 -1.21
CA ALA A 230 -22.31 -16.46 -0.13
C ALA A 230 -20.79 -16.38 -0.08
N GLY A 231 -20.25 -15.32 0.50
CA GLY A 231 -18.80 -15.18 0.65
C GLY A 231 -18.41 -14.27 1.80
N LEU A 232 -17.18 -14.48 2.28
CA LEU A 232 -16.44 -13.57 3.15
C LEU A 232 -15.26 -13.04 2.33
N ALA A 233 -14.96 -11.76 2.50
CA ALA A 233 -13.82 -11.09 1.89
C ALA A 233 -12.98 -10.42 2.98
N LEU A 234 -11.65 -10.55 2.89
CA LEU A 234 -10.69 -9.86 3.74
C LEU A 234 -9.50 -9.44 2.89
N GLY A 235 -9.19 -8.13 2.91
CA GLY A 235 -7.98 -7.55 2.31
C GLY A 235 -6.99 -7.15 3.39
N MET A 236 -5.72 -7.58 3.28
CA MET A 236 -4.68 -7.28 4.25
C MET A 236 -3.41 -6.79 3.57
N GLY A 237 -2.79 -5.73 4.13
CA GLY A 237 -1.46 -5.26 3.76
C GLY A 237 -0.38 -6.16 4.36
N LEU A 238 0.30 -6.96 3.52
CA LEU A 238 1.28 -7.94 3.97
C LEU A 238 2.56 -7.30 4.51
N ASP A 239 3.02 -6.19 3.92
CA ASP A 239 4.18 -5.46 4.44
C ASP A 239 3.98 -5.06 5.91
N ARG A 240 2.83 -4.45 6.21
CA ARG A 240 2.45 -4.04 7.57
C ARG A 240 2.31 -5.23 8.51
N ALA A 241 1.70 -6.32 8.05
CA ALA A 241 1.56 -7.55 8.82
C ALA A 241 2.93 -8.16 9.21
N VAL A 242 3.89 -8.20 8.28
CA VAL A 242 5.27 -8.65 8.56
C VAL A 242 5.99 -7.69 9.51
N MET A 243 5.82 -6.38 9.34
CA MET A 243 6.39 -5.38 10.26
C MET A 243 5.91 -5.59 11.69
N LEU A 244 4.60 -5.78 11.87
CA LEU A 244 3.99 -6.06 13.18
C LEU A 244 4.51 -7.36 13.77
N ARG A 245 4.51 -8.45 13.00
CA ARG A 245 4.98 -9.77 13.42
C ARG A 245 6.42 -9.75 13.90
N LYS A 246 7.29 -9.07 13.16
CA LYS A 246 8.74 -9.06 13.44
C LYS A 246 9.20 -7.89 14.31
N GLY A 247 8.34 -6.93 14.60
CA GLY A 247 8.71 -5.69 15.29
C GLY A 247 9.64 -4.81 14.45
N ILE A 248 9.42 -4.76 13.14
CA ILE A 248 10.13 -3.88 12.21
C ILE A 248 9.42 -2.52 12.20
N ASP A 249 10.16 -1.45 12.39
CA ASP A 249 9.64 -0.09 12.50
C ASP A 249 9.81 0.76 11.23
N ASP A 250 10.39 0.17 10.16
CA ASP A 250 10.59 0.82 8.87
C ASP A 250 10.33 -0.17 7.72
N ILE A 251 9.30 0.10 6.91
CA ILE A 251 8.85 -0.77 5.81
C ILE A 251 9.94 -1.02 4.76
N ARG A 252 10.88 -0.09 4.59
CA ARG A 252 11.98 -0.19 3.61
C ARG A 252 12.90 -1.36 3.93
N LEU A 253 13.01 -1.76 5.22
CA LEU A 253 13.83 -2.91 5.65
C LEU A 253 13.37 -4.21 4.98
N LEU A 254 12.08 -4.35 4.65
CA LEU A 254 11.55 -5.57 4.02
C LEU A 254 12.16 -5.86 2.64
N ARG A 255 12.75 -4.86 2.00
CA ARG A 255 13.38 -4.96 0.67
C ARG A 255 14.86 -4.68 0.68
N SER A 256 15.48 -4.61 1.87
CA SER A 256 16.89 -4.32 2.01
C SER A 256 17.76 -5.39 1.32
N GLU A 257 18.76 -4.94 0.58
CA GLU A 257 19.79 -5.81 -0.02
C GLU A 257 20.97 -6.07 0.94
N ASN A 258 20.99 -5.44 2.12
CA ASN A 258 21.99 -5.70 3.13
C ASN A 258 21.91 -7.17 3.60
N PRO A 259 23.01 -7.97 3.54
CA PRO A 259 22.98 -9.40 3.84
C PRO A 259 22.54 -9.72 5.27
N GLU A 260 22.88 -8.88 6.26
CA GLU A 260 22.52 -9.09 7.67
C GLU A 260 21.02 -8.85 7.92
N ILE A 261 20.43 -7.88 7.22
CA ILE A 261 19.00 -7.62 7.24
C ILE A 261 18.25 -8.72 6.50
N ARG A 262 18.72 -9.09 5.29
CA ARG A 262 18.11 -10.16 4.47
C ARG A 262 18.07 -11.49 5.20
N ALA A 263 19.13 -11.84 5.93
CA ALA A 263 19.17 -13.08 6.70
C ALA A 263 18.04 -13.14 7.74
N GLN A 264 17.69 -12.02 8.35
CA GLN A 264 16.59 -11.91 9.31
C GLN A 264 15.20 -11.91 8.67
N LEU A 265 15.09 -11.72 7.35
CA LEU A 265 13.83 -11.75 6.61
C LEU A 265 13.50 -13.14 6.04
N LEU A 266 14.20 -14.19 6.49
CA LEU A 266 13.96 -15.58 6.08
C LEU A 266 13.09 -16.37 7.06
N ASP A 267 12.77 -15.79 8.21
CA ASP A 267 11.92 -16.37 9.26
C ASP A 267 10.95 -15.34 9.84
N LEU A 268 10.13 -15.75 10.81
CA LEU A 268 9.19 -14.89 11.53
C LEU A 268 9.67 -14.47 12.93
N ALA A 269 10.92 -14.76 13.28
CA ALA A 269 11.51 -14.30 14.55
C ALA A 269 11.59 -12.78 14.61
N ARG A 270 11.56 -12.23 15.82
CA ARG A 270 11.63 -10.78 16.04
C ARG A 270 12.90 -10.18 15.41
N TYR A 271 12.74 -9.09 14.68
CA TYR A 271 13.84 -8.38 14.05
C TYR A 271 14.76 -7.72 15.10
N ARG A 272 16.06 -7.81 14.88
CA ARG A 272 17.10 -7.15 15.67
C ARG A 272 17.77 -6.10 14.82
N PRO A 273 17.70 -4.80 15.19
CA PRO A 273 18.31 -3.73 14.40
C PRO A 273 19.80 -3.98 14.15
N VAL A 274 20.19 -3.94 12.88
CA VAL A 274 21.60 -4.12 12.47
C VAL A 274 22.38 -2.83 12.72
N SER A 275 21.79 -1.66 12.44
CA SER A 275 22.35 -0.36 12.72
C SER A 275 21.26 0.72 12.76
N LEU A 276 21.50 1.78 13.53
CA LEU A 276 20.68 3.00 13.54
C LEU A 276 21.48 4.11 12.86
N MET A 277 21.26 4.31 11.57
CA MET A 277 21.89 5.40 10.83
C MET A 277 21.17 6.73 11.12
N PRO A 278 21.91 7.86 11.34
CA PRO A 278 21.28 9.13 11.58
C PRO A 278 20.56 9.65 10.33
N ALA A 279 19.37 10.22 10.53
CA ALA A 279 18.63 10.89 9.48
C ALA A 279 19.18 12.29 9.20
N VAL A 280 19.32 12.62 7.92
CA VAL A 280 19.66 13.96 7.45
C VAL A 280 18.39 14.66 6.96
N ARG A 281 18.09 15.86 7.47
CA ARG A 281 16.92 16.65 7.05
C ARG A 281 17.35 17.73 6.08
N ARG A 282 16.54 17.92 5.02
CA ARG A 282 16.71 18.99 4.04
C ARG A 282 15.36 19.64 3.74
N ASP A 283 15.31 20.96 3.86
CA ASP A 283 14.12 21.73 3.55
C ASP A 283 14.26 22.35 2.14
N LEU A 284 13.16 22.32 1.39
CA LEU A 284 13.02 22.87 0.05
C LEU A 284 11.89 23.89 0.01
N SER A 285 12.13 25.02 -0.63
CA SER A 285 11.07 25.96 -1.01
C SER A 285 10.75 25.78 -2.47
N LEU A 286 9.56 25.29 -2.77
CA LEU A 286 9.10 24.97 -4.12
C LEU A 286 8.02 25.94 -4.56
N VAL A 287 7.97 26.28 -5.84
CA VAL A 287 6.82 26.90 -6.48
C VAL A 287 6.06 25.83 -7.24
N LEU A 288 4.74 25.69 -6.99
CA LEU A 288 3.82 24.83 -7.69
C LEU A 288 2.74 25.68 -8.37
N ALA A 289 2.13 25.18 -9.45
CA ALA A 289 1.17 25.93 -10.27
C ALA A 289 -0.18 26.19 -9.56
N ASP A 290 -0.54 25.32 -8.62
CA ASP A 290 -1.73 25.48 -7.78
C ASP A 290 -1.62 24.68 -6.48
N SER A 291 -2.56 24.92 -5.56
CA SER A 291 -2.60 24.22 -4.26
C SER A 291 -2.96 22.74 -4.37
N ALA A 292 -3.61 22.30 -5.46
CA ALA A 292 -3.97 20.89 -5.66
C ALA A 292 -2.73 20.03 -6.00
N GLU A 293 -1.63 20.65 -6.45
CA GLU A 293 -0.35 19.97 -6.62
C GLU A 293 0.40 19.78 -5.28
N ALA A 294 0.03 20.50 -4.23
CA ALA A 294 0.62 20.39 -2.89
C ALA A 294 0.03 19.20 -2.12
N ASP A 295 0.10 18.02 -2.72
CA ASP A 295 -0.37 16.74 -2.20
C ASP A 295 0.85 15.88 -1.84
N VAL A 296 0.90 15.37 -0.60
CA VAL A 296 2.07 14.64 -0.08
C VAL A 296 2.33 13.34 -0.84
N GLU A 297 1.29 12.67 -1.30
CA GLU A 297 1.40 11.41 -2.04
C GLU A 297 1.90 11.65 -3.46
N LEU A 298 1.39 12.71 -4.11
CA LEU A 298 1.83 13.10 -5.43
C LEU A 298 3.29 13.59 -5.43
N LEU A 299 3.65 14.43 -4.46
CA LEU A 299 5.03 14.94 -4.33
C LEU A 299 5.97 13.80 -3.93
N GLY A 300 5.54 12.88 -3.07
CA GLY A 300 6.30 11.71 -2.67
C GLY A 300 6.58 10.76 -3.84
N ASP A 301 5.59 10.48 -4.69
CA ASP A 301 5.76 9.66 -5.88
C ASP A 301 6.75 10.28 -6.88
N ARG A 302 6.61 11.60 -7.14
CA ARG A 302 7.54 12.35 -8.00
C ARG A 302 8.96 12.38 -7.42
N ALA A 303 9.10 12.55 -6.11
CA ALA A 303 10.39 12.54 -5.43
C ALA A 303 11.07 11.17 -5.54
N ARG A 304 10.35 10.08 -5.28
CA ARG A 304 10.86 8.71 -5.48
C ARG A 304 11.28 8.47 -6.92
N GLY A 305 10.47 8.90 -7.89
CA GLY A 305 10.82 8.82 -9.31
C GLY A 305 12.10 9.57 -9.66
N ALA A 306 12.29 10.77 -9.12
CA ALA A 306 13.51 11.56 -9.32
C ALA A 306 14.75 10.92 -8.67
N LEU A 307 14.59 10.25 -7.54
CA LEU A 307 15.67 9.55 -6.85
C LEU A 307 16.03 8.20 -7.49
N GLY A 308 15.11 7.59 -8.24
CA GLY A 308 15.37 6.33 -8.96
C GLY A 308 15.92 5.24 -8.04
N THR A 309 17.14 4.75 -8.30
CA THR A 309 17.80 3.72 -7.47
C THR A 309 18.12 4.18 -6.03
N ASP A 310 18.13 5.49 -5.79
CA ASP A 310 18.32 6.04 -4.44
C ASP A 310 16.99 6.32 -3.71
N ALA A 311 15.85 5.89 -4.25
CA ALA A 311 14.53 6.18 -3.66
C ALA A 311 14.40 5.66 -2.22
N ASP A 312 15.05 4.54 -1.89
CA ASP A 312 15.04 3.95 -0.55
C ASP A 312 15.77 4.80 0.51
N VAL A 313 16.53 5.81 0.09
CA VAL A 313 17.14 6.79 1.02
C VAL A 313 16.10 7.76 1.57
N LEU A 314 14.99 7.98 0.86
CA LEU A 314 13.92 8.89 1.29
C LEU A 314 13.04 8.20 2.35
N ALA A 315 13.30 8.51 3.62
CA ALA A 315 12.58 7.94 4.76
C ALA A 315 11.23 8.62 5.00
N ALA A 316 11.15 9.93 4.76
CA ALA A 316 9.89 10.69 4.85
C ALA A 316 9.94 11.96 3.99
N LEU A 317 8.75 12.41 3.58
CA LEU A 317 8.51 13.68 2.92
C LEU A 317 7.33 14.37 3.61
N GLU A 318 7.57 15.59 4.09
CA GLU A 318 6.60 16.34 4.89
C GLU A 318 6.35 17.72 4.28
N ILE A 319 5.09 18.06 4.02
CA ILE A 319 4.69 19.43 3.69
C ILE A 319 4.61 20.22 5.01
N LYS A 320 5.48 21.22 5.17
CA LYS A 320 5.54 22.07 6.38
C LYS A 320 4.63 23.29 6.27
N ALA A 321 4.48 23.85 5.06
CA ALA A 321 3.59 24.97 4.79
C ALA A 321 3.25 25.03 3.30
N VAL A 322 2.05 25.53 3.00
CA VAL A 322 1.60 25.91 1.66
C VAL A 322 1.13 27.36 1.75
N THR A 323 1.79 28.26 1.01
CA THR A 323 1.52 29.69 1.07
C THR A 323 1.13 30.20 -0.32
N PRO A 324 -0.12 30.65 -0.53
CA PRO A 324 -0.53 31.30 -1.75
C PRO A 324 0.30 32.54 -2.10
N THR A 325 0.49 32.82 -3.39
CA THR A 325 1.26 34.01 -3.84
C THR A 325 0.77 35.29 -3.19
N ALA A 326 -0.55 35.44 -2.97
CA ALA A 326 -1.16 36.62 -2.36
C ALA A 326 -0.76 36.86 -0.89
N GLU A 327 -0.30 35.81 -0.19
CA GLU A 327 0.10 35.87 1.22
C GLU A 327 1.62 36.01 1.42
N LEU A 328 2.39 35.91 0.31
CA LEU A 328 3.84 36.07 0.35
C LEU A 328 4.27 37.54 0.33
N PRO A 329 5.41 37.87 0.96
CA PRO A 329 6.00 39.20 0.80
C PRO A 329 6.28 39.53 -0.66
N PRO A 330 5.99 40.77 -1.16
CA PRO A 330 6.22 41.14 -2.55
C PRO A 330 7.63 40.83 -3.07
N ALA A 331 8.64 41.07 -2.26
CA ALA A 331 10.03 40.76 -2.60
C ALA A 331 10.29 39.26 -2.86
N ALA A 332 9.55 38.39 -2.19
CA ALA A 332 9.66 36.92 -2.44
C ALA A 332 8.96 36.54 -3.74
N VAL A 333 7.79 37.11 -4.02
CA VAL A 333 7.03 36.90 -5.27
C VAL A 333 7.87 37.37 -6.47
N ASP A 334 8.48 38.55 -6.39
CA ASP A 334 9.35 39.12 -7.44
C ASP A 334 10.60 38.25 -7.66
N ARG A 335 11.24 37.79 -6.59
CA ARG A 335 12.46 36.95 -6.63
C ARG A 335 12.16 35.61 -7.29
N LEU A 336 11.06 34.96 -6.92
CA LEU A 336 10.64 33.65 -7.44
C LEU A 336 9.91 33.75 -8.78
N ARG A 337 9.55 34.97 -9.21
CA ARG A 337 8.75 35.25 -10.42
C ARG A 337 7.46 34.44 -10.49
N MET A 338 6.74 34.41 -9.37
CA MET A 338 5.49 33.65 -9.24
C MET A 338 4.36 34.34 -9.97
N ASP A 339 3.51 33.51 -10.61
CA ASP A 339 2.27 33.97 -11.23
C ASP A 339 1.12 34.04 -10.21
N PRO A 340 0.07 34.82 -10.49
CA PRO A 340 -1.18 34.75 -9.74
C PRO A 340 -1.76 33.33 -9.81
N GLY A 341 -1.95 32.70 -8.65
CA GLY A 341 -2.42 31.30 -8.55
C GLY A 341 -1.35 30.30 -8.17
N ASP A 342 -0.06 30.65 -8.37
CA ASP A 342 1.02 29.83 -7.85
C ASP A 342 0.99 29.76 -6.32
N VAL A 343 1.53 28.67 -5.77
CA VAL A 343 1.74 28.50 -4.33
C VAL A 343 3.19 28.19 -4.05
N ASN A 344 3.70 28.73 -2.93
CA ASN A 344 4.99 28.32 -2.38
C ASN A 344 4.78 27.19 -1.39
N VAL A 345 5.50 26.09 -1.53
CA VAL A 345 5.45 24.93 -0.65
C VAL A 345 6.79 24.77 0.04
N LEU A 346 6.77 24.81 1.36
CA LEU A 346 7.92 24.41 2.18
C LEU A 346 7.84 22.91 2.43
N LEU A 347 8.78 22.17 1.84
CA LEU A 347 8.85 20.72 1.87
C LEU A 347 10.07 20.28 2.67
N ARG A 348 9.90 19.32 3.58
CA ARG A 348 11.01 18.67 4.29
C ARG A 348 11.24 17.27 3.76
N LEU A 349 12.47 16.98 3.38
CA LEU A 349 12.97 15.64 3.08
C LEU A 349 13.68 15.10 4.32
N VAL A 350 13.36 13.88 4.71
CA VAL A 350 14.10 13.08 5.70
C VAL A 350 14.85 12.00 4.93
N LEU A 351 16.16 12.13 4.84
CA LEU A 351 17.05 11.23 4.12
C LEU A 351 17.76 10.32 5.12
N GLN A 352 17.50 9.01 5.05
CA GLN A 352 18.07 8.03 5.96
C GLN A 352 18.32 6.70 5.24
N PRO A 353 19.53 6.44 4.75
CA PRO A 353 19.89 5.12 4.24
C PRO A 353 19.79 4.06 5.34
N LEU A 354 19.53 2.81 4.95
CA LEU A 354 19.40 1.69 5.88
C LEU A 354 20.75 1.03 6.21
N ASP A 355 21.78 1.27 5.40
CA ASP A 355 23.06 0.53 5.41
C ASP A 355 24.32 1.41 5.47
N ARG A 356 24.17 2.74 5.39
CA ARG A 356 25.29 3.70 5.38
C ARG A 356 24.88 5.05 5.94
N THR A 357 25.84 5.88 6.26
CA THR A 357 25.62 7.30 6.53
C THR A 357 25.70 8.13 5.27
N LEU A 358 24.99 9.26 5.22
CA LEU A 358 25.13 10.26 4.16
C LEU A 358 26.12 11.36 4.61
N THR A 359 26.97 11.77 3.69
CA THR A 359 27.66 13.06 3.83
C THR A 359 26.71 14.20 3.47
N ASP A 360 27.01 15.40 3.95
CA ASP A 360 26.23 16.60 3.59
C ASP A 360 26.17 16.83 2.08
N GLU A 361 27.27 16.57 1.35
CA GLU A 361 27.33 16.70 -0.10
C GLU A 361 26.40 15.67 -0.80
N GLN A 362 26.37 14.42 -0.32
CA GLN A 362 25.48 13.40 -0.85
C GLN A 362 24.01 13.78 -0.60
N ALA A 363 23.70 14.23 0.61
CA ALA A 363 22.35 14.68 0.96
C ALA A 363 21.90 15.89 0.13
N ASN A 364 22.81 16.82 -0.15
CA ASN A 364 22.53 17.98 -1.01
C ASN A 364 22.26 17.57 -2.45
N ARG A 365 23.07 16.63 -3.04
CA ARG A 365 22.79 16.11 -4.37
C ARG A 365 21.42 15.44 -4.50
N LEU A 366 21.02 14.67 -3.49
CA LEU A 366 19.69 14.03 -3.48
C LEU A 366 18.58 15.09 -3.37
N ARG A 367 18.74 16.07 -2.49
CA ARG A 367 17.83 17.22 -2.37
C ARG A 367 17.67 17.93 -3.72
N ASP A 368 18.76 18.22 -4.41
CA ASP A 368 18.74 18.99 -5.66
C ASP A 368 18.03 18.21 -6.78
N ARG A 369 18.21 16.89 -6.86
CA ARG A 369 17.45 16.03 -7.80
C ARG A 369 15.95 16.13 -7.54
N VAL A 370 15.53 16.06 -6.28
CA VAL A 370 14.13 16.20 -5.89
C VAL A 370 13.61 17.60 -6.21
N TYR A 371 14.40 18.65 -5.89
CA TYR A 371 14.03 20.03 -6.20
C TYR A 371 13.74 20.23 -7.69
N VAL A 372 14.65 19.84 -8.55
CA VAL A 372 14.51 19.97 -10.01
C VAL A 372 13.25 19.23 -10.54
N ALA A 373 12.95 18.07 -9.97
CA ALA A 373 11.78 17.29 -10.39
C ALA A 373 10.45 17.87 -9.94
N LEU A 374 10.41 18.50 -8.76
CA LEU A 374 9.18 18.99 -8.16
C LEU A 374 8.87 20.45 -8.48
N HIS A 375 9.89 21.30 -8.57
CA HIS A 375 9.76 22.75 -8.76
C HIS A 375 9.15 23.07 -10.13
N ARG A 376 8.14 23.95 -10.17
CA ARG A 376 7.44 24.41 -11.39
C ARG A 376 7.64 25.90 -11.67
N GLY A 377 8.28 26.60 -10.75
CA GLY A 377 8.52 28.05 -10.92
C GLY A 377 9.50 28.40 -12.03
N LYS A 378 9.45 29.64 -12.45
CA LYS A 378 10.29 30.20 -13.53
C LYS A 378 11.75 30.37 -13.13
N VAL A 379 12.05 30.43 -11.83
CA VAL A 379 13.40 30.61 -11.28
C VAL A 379 13.74 29.40 -10.42
N GLN A 380 14.80 28.70 -10.77
CA GLN A 380 15.36 27.63 -9.95
C GLN A 380 16.41 28.20 -9.00
N GLU A 381 16.09 28.26 -7.71
CA GLU A 381 17.07 28.61 -6.68
C GLU A 381 17.76 27.33 -6.18
N LEU A 382 18.66 26.75 -6.97
CA LEU A 382 19.58 25.75 -6.47
C LEU A 382 20.57 26.45 -5.56
N ILE A 383 20.49 26.21 -4.26
CA ILE A 383 21.48 26.65 -3.31
C ILE A 383 22.75 25.87 -3.62
N ALA A 384 23.67 26.51 -4.32
CA ALA A 384 25.05 26.03 -4.39
C ALA A 384 25.58 26.03 -2.95
N GLY A 385 25.72 24.84 -2.37
CA GLY A 385 26.34 24.64 -1.08
C GLY A 385 27.71 24.05 -1.24
#